data_b6d99bc4467a09bcdaa6882b8c844e54
#
_entry.id   b6d99bc4467a09bcdaa6882b8c844e54
#
_cell.length_a   1.000
_cell.length_b   1.000
_cell.length_c   1.000
_cell.angle_alpha   90.00
_cell.angle_beta   90.00
_cell.angle_gamma   90.00
#
_symmetry.space_group_name_H-M   'P 1'
#
loop_
_entity.id
_entity.type
_entity.pdbx_description
1 polymer ?
#
loop_
_entity_poly.entity_id
_entity_poly.type
_entity_poly.pdbx_seq_one_letter_code
_entity_poly.pdbx_strand_id
1 'polypeptide(L)'
;MRWLVALLFAFAAAIACAADAAFTPKAAVDSAKGAELYGHICQGCHMPQGVGAVGAGHYPKLAGDPALASWQYVAMTVVGGRNGMPPFGVPADGQMEIFAAYLSDEQIADVVNYVRGHFGNKYKDKVTATQIASLPHPGAVSSAR
;
A
#
# COMPACT_ATOMS: atom_id res chain seq x y z
N MET A 1 -3.39 15.06 -59.24
CA MET A 1 -4.46 15.04 -58.19
C MET A 1 -4.63 13.68 -57.49
N ARG A 2 -3.78 12.68 -57.73
CA ARG A 2 -3.94 11.31 -57.11
C ARG A 2 -2.99 11.04 -55.94
N TRP A 3 -2.09 11.95 -55.64
CA TRP A 3 -1.07 11.78 -54.58
C TRP A 3 -1.41 12.49 -53.24
N LEU A 4 -2.37 13.39 -53.21
CA LEU A 4 -2.80 14.13 -52.02
C LEU A 4 -3.80 13.34 -51.13
N VAL A 5 -4.42 12.28 -51.65
CA VAL A 5 -5.37 11.48 -50.90
C VAL A 5 -4.65 10.40 -50.06
N ALA A 6 -3.45 10.00 -50.44
CA ALA A 6 -2.69 8.96 -49.72
C ALA A 6 -2.02 9.47 -48.40
N LEU A 7 -1.83 10.78 -48.25
CA LEU A 7 -1.22 11.37 -47.05
C LEU A 7 -2.20 11.62 -45.92
N LEU A 8 -3.50 11.63 -46.17
CA LEU A 8 -4.52 11.83 -45.15
C LEU A 8 -4.91 10.54 -44.40
N PHE A 9 -4.57 9.36 -44.93
CA PHE A 9 -4.87 8.09 -44.28
C PHE A 9 -3.77 7.61 -43.32
N ALA A 10 -2.58 8.19 -43.38
CA ALA A 10 -1.44 7.78 -42.51
C ALA A 10 -1.45 8.44 -41.13
N PHE A 11 -2.33 9.42 -40.87
CA PHE A 11 -2.33 10.16 -39.59
C PHE A 11 -3.41 9.73 -38.60
N ALA A 12 -4.25 8.76 -38.98
CA ALA A 12 -5.38 8.32 -38.15
C ALA A 12 -5.10 7.09 -37.28
N ALA A 13 -3.87 6.56 -37.26
CA ALA A 13 -3.54 5.30 -36.57
C ALA A 13 -2.72 5.47 -35.25
N ALA A 14 -2.55 6.69 -34.72
CA ALA A 14 -1.70 6.94 -33.57
C ALA A 14 -2.42 7.46 -32.32
N ILE A 15 -3.72 7.29 -32.18
CA ILE A 15 -4.44 7.68 -30.95
C ILE A 15 -5.25 6.46 -30.46
N ALA A 16 -4.55 5.45 -29.99
CA ALA A 16 -5.17 4.36 -29.26
C ALA A 16 -4.16 3.68 -28.32
N CYS A 17 -3.68 4.37 -27.31
CA CYS A 17 -3.03 3.76 -26.13
C CYS A 17 -2.80 4.82 -25.05
N ALA A 18 -3.86 5.31 -24.44
CA ALA A 18 -3.72 6.11 -23.21
C ALA A 18 -5.04 6.12 -22.43
N ALA A 19 -5.54 4.95 -22.06
CA ALA A 19 -6.70 4.90 -21.16
C ALA A 19 -6.76 3.57 -20.39
N ASP A 20 -5.64 3.13 -19.77
CA ASP A 20 -5.65 2.02 -18.82
C ASP A 20 -4.73 2.28 -17.63
N ALA A 21 -4.81 3.47 -17.06
CA ALA A 21 -4.01 3.81 -15.90
C ALA A 21 -4.88 4.35 -14.78
N ALA A 22 -5.78 3.56 -14.21
CA ALA A 22 -6.47 4.04 -13.01
C ALA A 22 -6.99 2.98 -12.05
N PHE A 23 -7.02 1.71 -12.40
CA PHE A 23 -7.52 0.70 -11.45
C PHE A 23 -6.53 -0.45 -11.34
N THR A 24 -5.85 -0.54 -10.17
CA THR A 24 -5.04 -1.71 -9.86
C THR A 24 -5.97 -2.90 -9.66
N PRO A 25 -5.93 -3.93 -10.54
CA PRO A 25 -6.78 -5.10 -10.37
C PRO A 25 -6.53 -5.75 -9.00
N LYS A 26 -7.59 -6.22 -8.33
CA LYS A 26 -7.47 -6.94 -7.05
C LYS A 26 -6.40 -8.06 -7.13
N ALA A 27 -6.34 -8.79 -8.23
CA ALA A 27 -5.34 -9.84 -8.44
C ALA A 27 -3.89 -9.33 -8.39
N ALA A 28 -3.62 -8.10 -8.82
CA ALA A 28 -2.29 -7.49 -8.72
C ALA A 28 -1.93 -7.16 -7.26
N VAL A 29 -2.90 -6.76 -6.45
CA VAL A 29 -2.70 -6.54 -5.01
C VAL A 29 -2.54 -7.89 -4.28
N ASP A 30 -3.32 -8.90 -4.65
CA ASP A 30 -3.27 -10.22 -4.00
C ASP A 30 -1.90 -10.91 -4.17
N SER A 31 -1.19 -10.66 -5.27
CA SER A 31 0.15 -11.20 -5.53
C SER A 31 1.30 -10.25 -5.19
N ALA A 32 1.00 -9.00 -4.86
CA ALA A 32 1.99 -7.96 -4.62
C ALA A 32 2.79 -8.18 -3.34
N LYS A 33 4.04 -7.77 -3.36
CA LYS A 33 4.97 -7.81 -2.23
C LYS A 33 5.53 -6.43 -1.93
N GLY A 34 6.04 -6.25 -0.76
CA GLY A 34 6.69 -5.07 -0.20
C GLY A 34 6.63 -3.76 -1.01
N ALA A 35 7.50 -3.62 -2.03
CA ALA A 35 7.56 -2.42 -2.87
C ALA A 35 6.28 -2.19 -3.69
N GLU A 36 5.70 -3.26 -4.23
CA GLU A 36 4.47 -3.21 -5.02
C GLU A 36 3.27 -2.85 -4.16
N LEU A 37 3.14 -3.46 -2.96
CA LEU A 37 2.10 -3.11 -1.99
C LEU A 37 2.21 -1.64 -1.58
N TYR A 38 3.42 -1.18 -1.31
CA TYR A 38 3.66 0.23 -1.01
C TYR A 38 3.18 1.12 -2.17
N GLY A 39 3.56 0.77 -3.40
CA GLY A 39 3.20 1.50 -4.60
C GLY A 39 1.70 1.53 -4.89
N HIS A 40 1.00 0.42 -4.64
CA HIS A 40 -0.43 0.33 -4.94
C HIS A 40 -1.33 0.95 -3.85
N ILE A 41 -0.89 0.90 -2.59
CA ILE A 41 -1.74 1.26 -1.45
C ILE A 41 -1.16 2.45 -0.67
N CYS A 42 0.06 2.32 -0.16
CA CYS A 42 0.59 3.24 0.84
C CYS A 42 1.02 4.60 0.26
N GLN A 43 1.61 4.60 -0.95
CA GLN A 43 2.14 5.82 -1.56
C GLN A 43 1.07 6.86 -1.90
N GLY A 44 -0.20 6.47 -2.00
CA GLY A 44 -1.32 7.40 -2.21
C GLY A 44 -1.40 8.47 -1.10
N CYS A 45 -1.04 8.09 0.11
CA CYS A 45 -0.98 8.98 1.28
C CYS A 45 0.46 9.33 1.66
N HIS A 46 1.37 8.35 1.72
CA HIS A 46 2.74 8.56 2.20
C HIS A 46 3.72 9.02 1.13
N MET A 47 3.29 9.21 -0.13
CA MET A 47 4.06 9.63 -1.30
C MET A 47 5.14 8.60 -1.74
N PRO A 48 5.61 8.63 -3.01
CA PRO A 48 6.49 7.58 -3.56
C PRO A 48 7.79 7.35 -2.78
N GLN A 49 8.37 8.40 -2.17
CA GLN A 49 9.60 8.33 -1.38
C GLN A 49 9.35 8.33 0.13
N GLY A 50 8.12 8.08 0.57
CA GLY A 50 7.77 8.12 1.99
C GLY A 50 7.94 9.49 2.64
N VAL A 51 7.85 10.57 1.87
CA VAL A 51 8.07 11.94 2.38
C VAL A 51 6.86 12.51 3.11
N GLY A 52 5.72 11.82 3.01
CA GLY A 52 4.46 12.31 3.57
C GLY A 52 3.92 13.53 2.85
N ALA A 53 2.78 14.04 3.30
CA ALA A 53 2.17 15.24 2.75
C ALA A 53 1.41 16.04 3.82
N VAL A 54 1.30 17.35 3.58
CA VAL A 54 0.48 18.27 4.36
C VAL A 54 -0.39 19.07 3.40
N GLY A 55 -1.69 19.17 3.69
CA GLY A 55 -2.65 19.86 2.83
C GLY A 55 -4.06 19.63 3.35
N ALA A 56 -4.95 19.05 2.55
CA ALA A 56 -6.29 18.67 2.99
C ALA A 56 -6.29 17.61 4.12
N GLY A 57 -5.15 16.91 4.32
CA GLY A 57 -4.85 16.01 5.41
C GLY A 57 -3.39 16.11 5.82
N HIS A 58 -3.04 15.44 6.92
CA HIS A 58 -1.66 15.29 7.37
C HIS A 58 -1.27 13.82 7.28
N TYR A 59 -0.36 13.52 6.36
CA TYR A 59 0.16 12.17 6.13
C TYR A 59 1.62 12.12 6.61
N PRO A 60 1.93 11.28 7.62
CA PRO A 60 3.25 11.31 8.23
C PRO A 60 4.34 10.86 7.26
N LYS A 61 5.50 11.48 7.43
CA LYS A 61 6.73 11.10 6.75
C LYS A 61 7.22 9.77 7.30
N LEU A 62 7.54 8.82 6.41
CA LEU A 62 8.16 7.54 6.73
C LEU A 62 9.68 7.57 6.50
N ALA A 63 10.15 8.49 5.64
CA ALA A 63 11.56 8.61 5.29
C ALA A 63 12.39 9.08 6.48
N GLY A 64 13.29 8.23 6.97
CA GLY A 64 14.15 8.54 8.12
C GLY A 64 13.39 8.70 9.43
N ASP A 65 12.21 8.08 9.58
CA ASP A 65 11.42 8.17 10.81
C ASP A 65 11.97 7.19 11.87
N PRO A 66 12.44 7.68 13.04
CA PRO A 66 12.95 6.83 14.11
C PRO A 66 11.87 5.93 14.73
N ALA A 67 10.59 6.26 14.63
CA ALA A 67 9.50 5.41 15.12
C ALA A 67 9.44 4.05 14.40
N LEU A 68 9.97 3.97 13.16
CA LEU A 68 10.06 2.72 12.41
C LEU A 68 11.08 1.72 12.98
N ALA A 69 11.88 2.10 14.01
CA ALA A 69 12.73 1.17 14.74
C ALA A 69 11.92 0.04 15.39
N SER A 70 10.74 0.35 15.92
CA SER A 70 9.83 -0.66 16.47
C SER A 70 8.97 -1.27 15.35
N TRP A 71 9.28 -2.50 14.97
CA TRP A 71 8.44 -3.21 14.01
C TRP A 71 7.01 -3.44 14.53
N GLN A 72 6.86 -3.65 15.84
CA GLN A 72 5.55 -3.84 16.47
C GLN A 72 4.68 -2.59 16.30
N TYR A 73 5.26 -1.41 16.50
CA TYR A 73 4.56 -0.16 16.29
C TYR A 73 4.09 0.00 14.83
N VAL A 74 4.97 -0.29 13.88
CA VAL A 74 4.64 -0.20 12.45
C VAL A 74 3.56 -1.22 12.09
N ALA A 75 3.75 -2.47 12.49
CA ALA A 75 2.80 -3.55 12.21
C ALA A 75 1.42 -3.28 12.82
N MET A 76 1.35 -2.89 14.09
CA MET A 76 0.09 -2.52 14.76
C MET A 76 -0.61 -1.35 14.09
N THR A 77 0.16 -0.38 13.58
CA THR A 77 -0.38 0.76 12.83
C THR A 77 -0.98 0.31 11.50
N VAL A 78 -0.34 -0.61 10.80
CA VAL A 78 -0.86 -1.15 9.53
C VAL A 78 -2.07 -2.06 9.79
N VAL A 79 -1.98 -2.96 10.76
CA VAL A 79 -3.07 -3.90 11.10
C VAL A 79 -4.32 -3.16 11.58
N GLY A 80 -4.18 -2.28 12.55
CA GLY A 80 -5.31 -1.67 13.26
C GLY A 80 -5.69 -0.26 12.80
N GLY A 81 -4.89 0.35 11.94
CA GLY A 81 -5.05 1.76 11.58
C GLY A 81 -4.67 2.71 12.72
N ARG A 82 -4.50 4.00 12.42
CA ARG A 82 -4.20 5.02 13.43
C ARG A 82 -4.41 6.44 12.88
N ASN A 83 -5.06 7.33 13.65
CA ASN A 83 -5.16 8.76 13.37
C ASN A 83 -5.60 9.09 11.92
N GLY A 84 -6.61 8.39 11.43
CA GLY A 84 -7.12 8.54 10.07
C GLY A 84 -6.48 7.60 9.03
N MET A 85 -5.40 6.89 9.35
CA MET A 85 -4.94 5.77 8.55
C MET A 85 -5.91 4.59 8.75
N PRO A 86 -6.50 4.03 7.69
CA PRO A 86 -7.41 2.90 7.83
C PRO A 86 -6.68 1.63 8.28
N PRO A 87 -7.39 0.66 8.91
CA PRO A 87 -6.86 -0.65 9.18
C PRO A 87 -6.72 -1.46 7.89
N PHE A 88 -5.63 -2.21 7.75
CA PHE A 88 -5.37 -3.12 6.63
C PHE A 88 -5.35 -4.59 7.07
N GLY A 89 -5.37 -4.88 8.36
CA GLY A 89 -5.46 -6.25 8.87
C GLY A 89 -6.85 -6.84 8.62
N VAL A 90 -6.89 -8.12 8.26
CA VAL A 90 -8.16 -8.86 8.14
C VAL A 90 -8.86 -8.87 9.50
N PRO A 91 -10.14 -8.48 9.60
CA PRO A 91 -10.85 -8.49 10.85
C PRO A 91 -10.98 -9.92 11.43
N ALA A 92 -10.74 -10.05 12.73
CA ALA A 92 -10.79 -11.34 13.43
C ALA A 92 -12.19 -11.98 13.43
N ASP A 93 -13.24 -11.17 13.35
CA ASP A 93 -14.63 -11.58 13.27
C ASP A 93 -15.10 -11.88 11.83
N GLY A 94 -14.22 -11.70 10.83
CA GLY A 94 -14.53 -11.91 9.42
C GLY A 94 -15.45 -10.85 8.79
N GLN A 95 -15.76 -9.76 9.49
CA GLN A 95 -16.60 -8.67 8.98
C GLN A 95 -15.79 -7.77 8.09
N MET A 96 -15.77 -8.06 6.79
CA MET A 96 -15.03 -7.28 5.78
C MET A 96 -15.93 -6.23 5.15
N GLU A 97 -15.46 -4.97 5.17
CA GLU A 97 -16.13 -3.89 4.45
C GLU A 97 -15.83 -3.96 2.95
N ILE A 98 -16.85 -3.71 2.10
CA ILE A 98 -16.79 -3.92 0.64
C ILE A 98 -15.70 -3.05 -0.03
N PHE A 99 -15.40 -1.87 0.50
CA PHE A 99 -14.45 -0.93 -0.08
C PHE A 99 -13.11 -0.85 0.68
N ALA A 100 -12.89 -1.69 1.70
CA ALA A 100 -11.64 -1.72 2.43
C ALA A 100 -10.60 -2.59 1.71
N ALA A 101 -9.34 -2.17 1.74
CA ALA A 101 -8.23 -2.99 1.29
C ALA A 101 -7.71 -3.80 2.47
N TYR A 102 -7.87 -5.10 2.44
CA TYR A 102 -7.33 -5.99 3.46
C TYR A 102 -6.09 -6.71 2.93
N LEU A 103 -5.07 -6.79 3.79
CA LEU A 103 -3.81 -7.47 3.52
C LEU A 103 -3.68 -8.71 4.40
N SER A 104 -3.14 -9.78 3.83
CA SER A 104 -2.75 -10.96 4.61
C SER A 104 -1.58 -10.63 5.55
N ASP A 105 -1.38 -11.45 6.58
CA ASP A 105 -0.26 -11.29 7.51
C ASP A 105 1.09 -11.34 6.81
N GLU A 106 1.22 -12.13 5.74
CA GLU A 106 2.42 -12.16 4.90
C GLU A 106 2.62 -10.82 4.17
N GLN A 107 1.57 -10.28 3.58
CA GLN A 107 1.62 -8.99 2.88
C GLN A 107 1.92 -7.83 3.85
N ILE A 108 1.36 -7.86 5.06
CA ILE A 108 1.67 -6.88 6.11
C ILE A 108 3.15 -6.99 6.51
N ALA A 109 3.67 -8.21 6.72
CA ALA A 109 5.08 -8.41 7.02
C ALA A 109 5.98 -7.87 5.89
N ASP A 110 5.63 -8.12 4.64
CA ASP A 110 6.37 -7.65 3.47
C ASP A 110 6.42 -6.11 3.38
N VAL A 111 5.28 -5.42 3.53
CA VAL A 111 5.26 -3.95 3.47
C VAL A 111 5.92 -3.31 4.68
N VAL A 112 5.79 -3.89 5.88
CA VAL A 112 6.50 -3.44 7.09
C VAL A 112 8.01 -3.55 6.89
N ASN A 113 8.50 -4.68 6.38
CA ASN A 113 9.90 -4.88 6.06
C ASN A 113 10.39 -3.90 4.99
N TYR A 114 9.56 -3.61 4.00
CA TYR A 114 9.90 -2.67 2.94
C TYR A 114 10.09 -1.26 3.50
N VAL A 115 9.12 -0.69 4.21
CA VAL A 115 9.22 0.68 4.72
C VAL A 115 10.35 0.84 5.75
N ARG A 116 10.63 -0.20 6.55
CA ARG A 116 11.71 -0.22 7.53
C ARG A 116 13.10 -0.31 6.88
N GLY A 117 13.21 -0.82 5.68
CA GLY A 117 14.48 -0.97 4.94
C GLY A 117 14.70 0.07 3.84
N HIS A 118 13.73 0.95 3.55
CA HIS A 118 13.77 1.90 2.45
C HIS A 118 13.61 3.34 2.93
N PHE A 119 13.62 4.29 2.00
CA PHE A 119 13.44 5.72 2.27
C PHE A 119 14.45 6.28 3.28
N GLY A 120 15.70 5.77 3.24
CA GLY A 120 16.76 6.16 4.18
C GLY A 120 16.72 5.41 5.52
N ASN A 121 15.69 4.61 5.78
CA ASN A 121 15.63 3.70 6.92
C ASN A 121 16.56 2.49 6.69
N LYS A 122 17.15 1.95 7.76
CA LYS A 122 18.18 0.89 7.67
C LYS A 122 17.97 -0.24 8.69
N TYR A 123 16.72 -0.45 9.11
CA TYR A 123 16.37 -1.53 10.04
C TYR A 123 16.41 -2.87 9.30
N LYS A 124 17.25 -3.80 9.78
CA LYS A 124 17.56 -5.06 9.09
C LYS A 124 16.82 -6.27 9.64
N ASP A 125 16.31 -6.18 10.87
CA ASP A 125 15.52 -7.22 11.50
C ASP A 125 14.23 -7.42 10.69
N LYS A 126 13.98 -8.67 10.30
CA LYS A 126 12.83 -9.01 9.46
C LYS A 126 11.65 -9.47 10.31
N VAL A 127 10.50 -8.91 9.99
CA VAL A 127 9.21 -9.33 10.53
C VAL A 127 8.65 -10.47 9.69
N THR A 128 8.05 -11.45 10.34
CA THR A 128 7.44 -12.61 9.72
C THR A 128 5.91 -12.57 9.80
N ALA A 129 5.23 -13.28 8.89
CA ALA A 129 3.78 -13.43 8.94
C ALA A 129 3.29 -13.97 10.29
N THR A 130 4.00 -14.92 10.89
CA THR A 130 3.65 -15.47 12.22
C THR A 130 3.70 -14.40 13.31
N GLN A 131 4.64 -13.45 13.24
CA GLN A 131 4.69 -12.34 14.18
C GLN A 131 3.51 -11.38 13.97
N ILE A 132 3.11 -11.12 12.73
CA ILE A 132 1.92 -10.32 12.42
C ILE A 132 0.66 -11.02 12.95
N ALA A 133 0.48 -12.30 12.66
CA ALA A 133 -0.66 -13.10 13.14
C ALA A 133 -0.81 -13.10 14.66
N SER A 134 0.27 -12.89 15.41
CA SER A 134 0.24 -12.81 16.87
C SER A 134 -0.23 -11.46 17.43
N LEU A 135 -0.37 -10.44 16.58
CA LEU A 135 -0.85 -9.13 16.97
C LEU A 135 -2.39 -9.09 17.05
N PRO A 136 -2.97 -8.22 17.87
CA PRO A 136 -4.42 -8.00 17.85
C PRO A 136 -4.89 -7.49 16.49
N HIS A 137 -5.81 -8.19 15.87
CA HIS A 137 -6.48 -7.79 14.63
C HIS A 137 -7.75 -7.00 14.93
N PRO A 138 -8.25 -6.17 13.99
CA PRO A 138 -9.51 -5.46 14.14
C PRO A 138 -10.64 -6.44 14.48
N GLY A 139 -11.60 -6.04 15.29
CA GLY A 139 -12.71 -6.90 15.71
C GLY A 139 -12.34 -8.00 16.74
N ALA A 140 -11.06 -8.16 17.07
CA ALA A 140 -10.67 -9.10 18.13
C ALA A 140 -11.24 -8.65 19.49
N VAL A 141 -12.06 -9.48 20.10
CA VAL A 141 -12.53 -9.23 21.47
C VAL A 141 -11.35 -9.38 22.44
N SER A 142 -11.05 -8.30 23.16
CA SER A 142 -10.07 -8.39 24.23
C SER A 142 -10.57 -9.35 25.29
N SER A 143 -9.91 -10.50 25.41
CA SER A 143 -10.16 -11.45 26.52
C SER A 143 -9.45 -11.02 27.81
N ALA A 144 -9.28 -9.72 28.03
CA ALA A 144 -8.79 -9.22 29.31
C ALA A 144 -9.85 -9.47 30.37
N ARG A 145 -9.63 -10.48 31.17
CA ARG A 145 -10.25 -10.66 32.51
C ARG A 145 -9.23 -10.24 33.56
#